data_a052546f6be0bc50cce98f26fdd11629
#
_entry.id   a052546f6be0bc50cce98f26fdd11629
#
_cell.length_a   1.000
_cell.length_b   1.000
_cell.length_c   1.000
_cell.angle_alpha   90.00
_cell.angle_beta   90.00
_cell.angle_gamma   90.00
#
_symmetry.space_group_name_H-M   'P 1'
#
loop_
_entity.id
_entity.type
_entity.pdbx_description
1 polymer ?
#
loop_
_entity_poly.entity_id
_entity_poly.type
_entity_poly.pdbx_seq_one_letter_code
_entity_poly.pdbx_strand_id
1 'polypeptide(L)'
;KSLKYAYSDDNKISEAITNRYYDLLLCEGNRQALIDIFKQRAVPNPDNIKNVHAPTLIIWGKDDQMIDVSNGLRFNQDIQGSLIRIIDHSGHVPMEETPQAVYQAMINFVQ
;
A
#
# COMPACT_ATOMS: atom_id res chain seq x y z
N LYS A 1 -9.58 -5.13 14.45
CA LYS A 1 -10.48 -5.14 13.28
C LYS A 1 -9.82 -4.59 12.01
N SER A 2 -9.02 -3.51 12.09
CA SER A 2 -8.42 -2.88 10.89
C SER A 2 -7.43 -3.79 10.14
N LEU A 3 -6.65 -4.62 10.82
CA LEU A 3 -5.72 -5.56 10.17
C LEU A 3 -6.44 -6.55 9.24
N LYS A 4 -7.66 -6.97 9.59
CA LYS A 4 -8.47 -7.87 8.76
C LYS A 4 -8.90 -7.28 7.41
N TYR A 5 -8.91 -5.96 7.29
CA TYR A 5 -9.14 -5.28 6.00
C TYR A 5 -7.85 -5.05 5.21
N ALA A 6 -6.70 -5.05 5.93
CA ALA A 6 -5.40 -4.85 5.30
C ALA A 6 -4.83 -6.13 4.70
N TYR A 7 -5.22 -7.31 5.21
CA TYR A 7 -4.80 -8.61 4.71
C TYR A 7 -5.93 -9.29 3.93
N SER A 8 -5.60 -9.99 2.88
CA SER A 8 -6.56 -10.82 2.13
C SER A 8 -6.81 -12.15 2.84
N ASP A 9 -5.82 -12.65 3.60
CA ASP A 9 -5.88 -13.90 4.35
C ASP A 9 -5.62 -13.66 5.84
N ASP A 10 -6.68 -13.78 6.66
CA ASP A 10 -6.63 -13.64 8.12
C ASP A 10 -5.61 -14.59 8.78
N ASN A 11 -5.34 -15.76 8.19
CA ASN A 11 -4.39 -16.75 8.74
C ASN A 11 -2.94 -16.26 8.70
N LYS A 12 -2.64 -15.26 7.90
CA LYS A 12 -1.32 -14.62 7.84
C LYS A 12 -1.11 -13.58 8.95
N ILE A 13 -2.17 -13.20 9.67
CA ILE A 13 -2.09 -12.21 10.76
C ILE A 13 -1.65 -12.94 12.04
N SER A 14 -0.34 -12.99 12.28
CA SER A 14 0.22 -13.57 13.50
C SER A 14 0.01 -12.65 14.72
N GLU A 15 0.16 -13.23 15.91
CA GLU A 15 0.19 -12.45 17.16
C GLU A 15 1.32 -11.41 17.14
N ALA A 16 2.49 -11.76 16.61
CA ALA A 16 3.63 -10.84 16.47
C ALA A 16 3.29 -9.63 15.59
N ILE A 17 2.59 -9.84 14.47
CA ILE A 17 2.11 -8.76 13.61
C ILE A 17 1.13 -7.88 14.39
N THR A 18 0.16 -8.49 15.06
CA THR A 18 -0.85 -7.76 15.85
C THR A 18 -0.20 -6.91 16.93
N ASN A 19 0.74 -7.47 17.68
CA ASN A 19 1.46 -6.75 18.74
C ASN A 19 2.29 -5.61 18.17
N ARG A 20 3.01 -5.82 17.05
CA ARG A 20 3.78 -4.76 16.40
C ARG A 20 2.92 -3.56 16.01
N TYR A 21 1.76 -3.79 15.40
CA TYR A 21 0.85 -2.69 15.03
C TYR A 21 0.24 -2.02 16.26
N TYR A 22 -0.04 -2.78 17.31
CA TYR A 22 -0.52 -2.24 18.58
C TYR A 22 0.53 -1.34 19.24
N ASP A 23 1.77 -1.79 19.32
CA ASP A 23 2.89 -1.03 19.89
C ASP A 23 3.14 0.27 19.11
N LEU A 24 3.07 0.23 17.76
CA LEU A 24 3.16 1.43 16.93
C LEU A 24 2.07 2.45 17.24
N LEU A 25 0.84 2.00 17.52
CA LEU A 25 -0.25 2.89 17.92
C LEU A 25 -0.04 3.50 19.32
N LEU A 26 0.72 2.83 20.19
CA LEU A 26 1.04 3.30 21.54
C LEU A 26 2.26 4.24 21.58
N CYS A 27 3.06 4.30 20.51
CA CYS A 27 4.19 5.24 20.46
C CYS A 27 3.71 6.68 20.66
N GLU A 28 4.47 7.43 21.45
CA GLU A 28 4.17 8.83 21.75
C GLU A 28 4.04 9.65 20.45
N GLY A 29 3.00 10.43 20.36
CA GLY A 29 2.70 11.29 19.20
C GLY A 29 2.02 10.59 18.02
N ASN A 30 2.08 9.27 17.87
CA ASN A 30 1.54 8.58 16.69
C ASN A 30 0.02 8.76 16.52
N ARG A 31 -0.73 8.69 17.61
CA ARG A 31 -2.19 8.94 17.57
C ARG A 31 -2.52 10.37 17.18
N GLN A 32 -1.76 11.33 17.71
CA GLN A 32 -1.96 12.73 17.39
C GLN A 32 -1.60 13.00 15.93
N ALA A 33 -0.47 12.46 15.44
CA ALA A 33 -0.07 12.58 14.05
C ALA A 33 -1.14 12.02 13.09
N LEU A 34 -1.74 10.87 13.42
CA LEU A 34 -2.82 10.30 12.62
C LEU A 34 -4.05 11.22 12.57
N ILE A 35 -4.44 11.79 13.72
CA ILE A 35 -5.55 12.75 13.81
C ILE A 35 -5.25 14.00 12.97
N ASP A 36 -4.03 14.48 13.02
CA ASP A 36 -3.61 15.70 12.31
C ASP A 36 -3.57 15.47 10.79
N ILE A 37 -3.14 14.29 10.32
CA ILE A 37 -3.23 13.90 8.91
C ILE A 37 -4.68 13.95 8.42
N PHE A 38 -5.63 13.38 9.17
CA PHE A 38 -7.05 13.41 8.79
C PHE A 38 -7.68 14.80 8.87
N LYS A 39 -7.15 15.69 9.72
CA LYS A 39 -7.59 17.07 9.80
C LYS A 39 -7.02 17.96 8.71
N GLN A 40 -5.84 17.62 8.19
CA GLN A 40 -5.22 18.35 7.08
C GLN A 40 -6.00 18.07 5.79
N ARG A 41 -6.98 18.93 5.50
CA ARG A 41 -7.73 18.92 4.24
C ARG A 41 -6.95 19.61 3.11
N ALA A 42 -5.66 19.35 2.99
CA ALA A 42 -4.97 19.69 1.76
C ALA A 42 -5.55 18.77 0.66
N VAL A 43 -6.36 19.32 -0.23
CA VAL A 43 -6.77 18.61 -1.44
C VAL A 43 -5.59 18.70 -2.39
N PRO A 44 -4.75 17.67 -2.49
CA PRO A 44 -3.68 17.69 -3.49
C PRO A 44 -4.33 17.74 -4.87
N ASN A 45 -3.76 18.53 -5.76
CA ASN A 45 -4.20 18.49 -7.16
C ASN A 45 -3.85 17.10 -7.72
N PRO A 46 -4.84 16.26 -8.03
CA PRO A 46 -4.58 14.89 -8.50
C PRO A 46 -3.83 14.86 -9.85
N ASP A 47 -3.91 15.94 -10.63
CA ASP A 47 -3.18 16.03 -11.90
C ASP A 47 -1.67 16.12 -11.74
N ASN A 48 -1.17 16.46 -10.55
CA ASN A 48 0.27 16.51 -10.30
C ASN A 48 0.94 15.14 -10.48
N ILE A 49 0.21 14.04 -10.34
CA ILE A 49 0.75 12.69 -10.53
C ILE A 49 1.21 12.46 -11.99
N LYS A 50 0.60 13.15 -12.96
CA LYS A 50 0.98 13.09 -14.38
C LYS A 50 2.35 13.71 -14.67
N ASN A 51 2.89 14.47 -13.70
CA ASN A 51 4.22 15.07 -13.78
C ASN A 51 5.33 14.16 -13.23
N VAL A 52 5.02 12.95 -12.86
CA VAL A 52 6.03 11.96 -12.43
C VAL A 52 6.71 11.40 -13.69
N HIS A 53 8.01 11.71 -13.84
CA HIS A 53 8.83 11.27 -14.98
C HIS A 53 9.88 10.22 -14.58
N ALA A 54 10.03 9.95 -13.28
CA ALA A 54 10.94 8.92 -12.80
C ALA A 54 10.44 7.51 -13.18
N PRO A 55 11.34 6.55 -13.45
CA PRO A 55 10.97 5.16 -13.58
C PRO A 55 10.15 4.73 -12.36
N THR A 56 8.93 4.24 -12.59
CA THR A 56 7.96 3.97 -11.54
C THR A 56 7.42 2.55 -11.64
N LEU A 57 7.52 1.80 -10.55
CA LEU A 57 6.86 0.52 -10.37
C LEU A 57 5.72 0.68 -9.37
N ILE A 58 4.52 0.30 -9.79
CA ILE A 58 3.32 0.26 -8.96
C ILE A 58 3.09 -1.20 -8.57
N ILE A 59 3.03 -1.48 -7.28
CA ILE A 59 2.71 -2.82 -6.75
C ILE A 59 1.39 -2.71 -5.98
N TRP A 60 0.41 -3.58 -6.31
CA TRP A 60 -0.90 -3.54 -5.70
C TRP A 60 -1.41 -4.95 -5.39
N GLY A 61 -1.98 -5.14 -4.22
CA GLY A 61 -2.68 -6.38 -3.90
C GLY A 61 -4.01 -6.46 -4.63
N LYS A 62 -4.30 -7.59 -5.26
CA LYS A 62 -5.54 -7.80 -6.01
C LYS A 62 -6.77 -7.78 -5.13
N ASP A 63 -6.63 -8.29 -3.91
CA ASP A 63 -7.70 -8.48 -2.95
C ASP A 63 -7.70 -7.38 -1.87
N ASP A 64 -7.16 -6.19 -2.20
CA ASP A 64 -7.14 -5.03 -1.30
C ASP A 64 -8.57 -4.53 -1.02
N GLN A 65 -9.01 -4.75 0.23
CA GLN A 65 -10.33 -4.33 0.70
C GLN A 65 -10.35 -2.89 1.25
N MET A 66 -9.19 -2.24 1.40
CA MET A 66 -9.11 -0.86 1.87
C MET A 66 -9.12 0.13 0.71
N ILE A 67 -8.34 -0.15 -0.33
CA ILE A 67 -8.26 0.67 -1.54
C ILE A 67 -8.27 -0.25 -2.75
N ASP A 68 -9.38 -0.25 -3.47
CA ASP A 68 -9.62 -1.12 -4.61
C ASP A 68 -8.50 -1.04 -5.67
N VAL A 69 -8.18 -2.18 -6.27
CA VAL A 69 -7.11 -2.35 -7.27
C VAL A 69 -7.27 -1.44 -8.49
N SER A 70 -8.48 -0.99 -8.79
CA SER A 70 -8.73 -0.02 -9.86
C SER A 70 -7.98 1.29 -9.67
N ASN A 71 -7.68 1.67 -8.42
CA ASN A 71 -6.84 2.84 -8.15
C ASN A 71 -5.39 2.63 -8.59
N GLY A 72 -4.84 1.42 -8.40
CA GLY A 72 -3.51 1.05 -8.92
C GLY A 72 -3.45 1.12 -10.46
N LEU A 73 -4.50 0.63 -11.13
CA LEU A 73 -4.63 0.73 -12.58
C LEU A 73 -4.71 2.18 -13.05
N ARG A 74 -5.43 3.03 -12.29
CA ARG A 74 -5.53 4.46 -12.59
C ARG A 74 -4.19 5.18 -12.41
N PHE A 75 -3.42 4.87 -11.37
CA PHE A 75 -2.06 5.37 -11.22
C PHE A 75 -1.18 5.00 -12.42
N ASN A 76 -1.29 3.76 -12.91
CA ASN A 76 -0.54 3.31 -14.08
C ASN A 76 -0.94 4.05 -15.37
N GLN A 77 -2.18 4.45 -15.48
CA GLN A 77 -2.63 5.28 -16.61
C GLN A 77 -2.12 6.73 -16.50
N ASP A 78 -2.12 7.28 -15.29
CA ASP A 78 -1.75 8.69 -15.05
C ASP A 78 -0.22 8.91 -15.04
N ILE A 79 0.58 7.94 -14.60
CA ILE A 79 2.04 7.99 -14.59
C ILE A 79 2.58 7.37 -15.88
N GLN A 80 2.91 8.21 -16.84
CA GLN A 80 3.38 7.74 -18.15
C GLN A 80 4.67 6.92 -18.02
N GLY A 81 4.68 5.73 -18.62
CA GLY A 81 5.82 4.82 -18.58
C GLY A 81 5.99 4.02 -17.30
N SER A 82 5.05 4.13 -16.35
CA SER A 82 5.06 3.28 -15.16
C SER A 82 4.74 1.82 -15.51
N LEU A 83 5.28 0.90 -14.71
CA LEU A 83 4.91 -0.52 -14.73
C LEU A 83 4.02 -0.83 -13.56
N ILE A 84 3.03 -1.70 -13.76
CA ILE A 84 2.18 -2.19 -12.66
C ILE A 84 2.35 -3.70 -12.48
N ARG A 85 2.37 -4.13 -11.22
CA ARG A 85 2.31 -5.53 -10.79
C ARG A 85 1.19 -5.71 -9.79
N ILE A 86 0.16 -6.42 -10.23
CA ILE A 86 -0.95 -6.83 -9.37
C ILE A 86 -0.59 -8.18 -8.78
N ILE A 87 -0.62 -8.28 -7.45
CA ILE A 87 -0.24 -9.49 -6.71
C ILE A 87 -1.51 -10.24 -6.30
N ASP A 88 -1.69 -11.44 -6.82
CA ASP A 88 -2.80 -12.31 -6.44
C ASP A 88 -2.70 -12.73 -4.97
N HIS A 89 -3.84 -12.95 -4.32
CA HIS A 89 -3.95 -13.39 -2.92
C HIS A 89 -3.22 -12.45 -1.95
N SER A 90 -3.33 -11.17 -2.20
CA SER A 90 -2.69 -10.12 -1.39
C SER A 90 -3.63 -8.92 -1.23
N GLY A 91 -3.66 -8.40 -0.01
CA GLY A 91 -4.43 -7.23 0.37
C GLY A 91 -3.64 -5.92 0.29
N HIS A 92 -3.91 -5.03 1.24
CA HIS A 92 -3.37 -3.67 1.29
C HIS A 92 -1.86 -3.59 1.59
N VAL A 93 -1.32 -4.63 2.20
CA VAL A 93 0.11 -4.70 2.60
C VAL A 93 0.82 -5.87 1.92
N PRO A 94 0.92 -5.88 0.58
CA PRO A 94 1.50 -6.99 -0.16
C PRO A 94 2.94 -7.30 0.26
N MET A 95 3.71 -6.31 0.71
CA MET A 95 5.07 -6.50 1.19
C MET A 95 5.15 -7.33 2.48
N GLU A 96 4.08 -7.38 3.27
CA GLU A 96 3.99 -8.21 4.46
C GLU A 96 3.31 -9.56 4.17
N GLU A 97 2.30 -9.54 3.32
CA GLU A 97 1.46 -10.70 3.05
C GLU A 97 2.06 -11.66 2.02
N THR A 98 2.73 -11.12 1.00
CA THR A 98 3.35 -11.85 -0.11
C THR A 98 4.75 -11.30 -0.45
N PRO A 99 5.69 -11.27 0.51
CA PRO A 99 6.98 -10.59 0.37
C PRO A 99 7.81 -11.11 -0.81
N GLN A 100 7.75 -12.40 -1.12
CA GLN A 100 8.49 -12.99 -2.23
C GLN A 100 8.02 -12.47 -3.59
N ALA A 101 6.70 -12.32 -3.78
CA ALA A 101 6.14 -11.79 -5.01
C ALA A 101 6.50 -10.31 -5.19
N VAL A 102 6.45 -9.53 -4.10
CA VAL A 102 6.88 -8.12 -4.10
C VAL A 102 8.37 -8.00 -4.41
N TYR A 103 9.21 -8.79 -3.75
CA TYR A 103 10.66 -8.83 -4.01
C TYR A 103 10.95 -9.13 -5.47
N GLN A 104 10.32 -10.15 -6.04
CA GLN A 104 10.53 -10.52 -7.45
C GLN A 104 10.10 -9.40 -8.40
N ALA A 105 8.99 -8.71 -8.12
CA ALA A 105 8.54 -7.58 -8.90
C ALA A 105 9.57 -6.42 -8.87
N MET A 106 10.14 -6.15 -7.70
CA MET A 106 11.17 -5.12 -7.52
C MET A 106 12.47 -5.45 -8.27
N ILE A 107 12.97 -6.69 -8.13
CA ILE A 107 14.20 -7.12 -8.81
C ILE A 107 14.05 -7.04 -10.32
N ASN A 108 12.92 -7.49 -10.86
CA ASN A 108 12.67 -7.44 -12.31
C ASN A 108 12.54 -5.99 -12.83
N PHE A 109 12.22 -5.05 -11.96
CA PHE A 109 12.09 -3.64 -12.33
C PHE A 109 13.44 -2.91 -12.37
N VAL A 110 14.39 -3.28 -11.50
CA VAL A 110 15.69 -2.61 -11.39
C VAL A 110 16.78 -3.22 -12.27
N GLN A 111 16.54 -4.35 -12.93
CA GLN A 111 17.42 -4.98 -13.92
C GLN A 111 17.23 -4.36 -15.31
#